data_77b72f7860bcca21208b5244783d3a66
#
_entry.id   77b72f7860bcca21208b5244783d3a66
#
_cell.length_a   1.000
_cell.length_b   1.000
_cell.length_c   1.000
_cell.angle_alpha   90.00
_cell.angle_beta   90.00
_cell.angle_gamma   90.00
#
_symmetry.space_group_name_H-M   'P 1'
#
loop_
_entity.id
_entity.type
_entity.pdbx_description
1 polymer ?
#
loop_
_entity_poly.entity_id
_entity_poly.type
_entity_poly.pdbx_seq_one_letter_code
_entity_poly.pdbx_strand_id
1 'polypeptide(L)'
;MIKMDDLNHHKNLYAGRGIEWMVEASFIAAAAETGDRHGLLFKNCHKFEFNKSVEPGEIISYCSTLVRCGRTSITIHVDLISEETGEIKATGYTTFVTVVANTHDKRVHGIVLDETDNREELEWRAEADSFFGR
;
A
#
# COMPACT_ATOMS: atom_id res chain seq x y z
N MET A 1 -4.64 12.10 12.60
CA MET A 1 -4.20 13.51 12.61
C MET A 1 -2.69 13.60 12.75
N ILE A 2 -2.07 14.48 12.01
CA ILE A 2 -0.61 14.64 12.01
C ILE A 2 -0.18 15.43 13.26
N LYS A 3 0.69 14.82 14.07
CA LYS A 3 1.18 15.39 15.32
C LYS A 3 2.61 15.89 15.18
N MET A 4 3.08 16.65 16.18
CA MET A 4 4.44 17.22 16.18
C MET A 4 5.53 16.17 15.96
N ASP A 5 5.38 14.99 16.55
CA ASP A 5 6.38 13.90 16.45
C ASP A 5 6.45 13.31 15.04
N ASP A 6 5.48 13.60 14.20
CA ASP A 6 5.40 13.08 12.84
C ASP A 6 6.07 14.00 11.82
N LEU A 7 6.61 15.14 12.27
CA LEU A 7 7.09 16.20 11.39
C LEU A 7 8.61 16.12 11.14
N ASN A 8 8.99 16.54 9.93
CA ASN A 8 10.39 16.76 9.58
C ASN A 8 10.83 18.18 10.01
N HIS A 9 12.08 18.57 9.69
CA HIS A 9 12.62 19.87 10.04
C HIS A 9 11.93 21.04 9.32
N HIS A 10 11.15 20.80 8.27
CA HIS A 10 10.32 21.81 7.61
C HIS A 10 8.92 21.89 8.22
N LYS A 11 8.65 21.14 9.29
CA LYS A 11 7.36 21.05 9.97
C LYS A 11 6.24 20.50 9.09
N ASN A 12 6.60 19.61 8.18
CA ASN A 12 5.64 18.80 7.39
C ASN A 12 5.82 17.34 7.77
N LEU A 13 4.87 16.50 7.40
CA LEU A 13 4.97 15.06 7.68
C LEU A 13 6.31 14.51 7.20
N TYR A 14 7.02 13.85 8.09
CA TYR A 14 8.26 13.16 7.75
C TYR A 14 7.96 12.02 6.76
N ALA A 15 8.66 12.00 5.61
CA ALA A 15 8.39 11.00 4.57
C ALA A 15 8.51 9.56 5.07
N GLY A 16 9.51 9.28 5.92
CA GLY A 16 9.68 7.95 6.50
C GLY A 16 8.48 7.51 7.32
N ARG A 17 7.84 8.43 8.04
CA ARG A 17 6.64 8.16 8.81
C ARG A 17 5.46 7.86 7.87
N GLY A 18 5.32 8.65 6.80
CA GLY A 18 4.28 8.45 5.81
C GLY A 18 4.39 7.08 5.13
N ILE A 19 5.62 6.69 4.79
CA ILE A 19 5.88 5.37 4.18
C ILE A 19 5.58 4.24 5.17
N GLU A 20 5.97 4.40 6.42
CA GLU A 20 5.70 3.43 7.48
C GLU A 20 4.20 3.16 7.60
N TRP A 21 3.38 4.21 7.60
CA TRP A 21 1.94 4.07 7.66
C TRP A 21 1.35 3.48 6.37
N MET A 22 1.94 3.77 5.21
CA MET A 22 1.51 3.19 3.94
C MET A 22 1.74 1.68 3.93
N VAL A 23 2.87 1.22 4.44
CA VAL A 23 3.16 -0.22 4.56
C VAL A 23 2.17 -0.88 5.52
N GLU A 24 1.90 -0.23 6.65
CA GLU A 24 0.94 -0.73 7.63
C GLU A 24 -0.46 -0.84 7.04
N ALA A 25 -0.92 0.19 6.33
CA ALA A 25 -2.23 0.19 5.67
C ALA A 25 -2.31 -0.92 4.62
N SER A 26 -1.23 -1.13 3.86
CA SER A 26 -1.11 -2.20 2.88
C SER A 26 -1.21 -3.57 3.54
N PHE A 27 -0.53 -3.75 4.67
CA PHE A 27 -0.56 -5.00 5.42
C PHE A 27 -1.98 -5.32 5.90
N ILE A 28 -2.70 -4.33 6.40
CA ILE A 28 -4.09 -4.50 6.85
C ILE A 28 -4.96 -4.96 5.67
N ALA A 29 -4.80 -4.33 4.50
CA ALA A 29 -5.54 -4.72 3.30
C ALA A 29 -5.20 -6.15 2.86
N ALA A 30 -3.90 -6.48 2.87
CA ALA A 30 -3.44 -7.81 2.50
C ALA A 30 -3.96 -8.89 3.47
N ALA A 31 -3.98 -8.59 4.75
CA ALA A 31 -4.51 -9.49 5.78
C ALA A 31 -6.02 -9.72 5.59
N ALA A 32 -6.74 -8.68 5.23
CA ALA A 32 -8.18 -8.78 4.94
C ALA A 32 -8.43 -9.66 3.72
N GLU A 33 -7.62 -9.51 2.66
CA GLU A 33 -7.78 -10.30 1.44
C GLU A 33 -7.44 -11.78 1.65
N THR A 34 -6.40 -12.07 2.41
CA THR A 34 -5.94 -13.45 2.62
C THR A 34 -6.63 -14.14 3.80
N GLY A 35 -7.21 -13.36 4.72
CA GLY A 35 -7.80 -13.88 5.95
C GLY A 35 -6.77 -14.41 6.95
N ASP A 36 -5.47 -14.13 6.75
CA ASP A 36 -4.40 -14.68 7.58
C ASP A 36 -3.26 -13.68 7.78
N ARG A 37 -3.31 -12.90 8.85
CA ARG A 37 -2.26 -11.93 9.17
C ARG A 37 -0.92 -12.58 9.51
N HIS A 38 -0.90 -13.87 9.87
CA HIS A 38 0.32 -14.58 10.23
C HIS A 38 0.99 -15.24 9.03
N GLY A 39 0.32 -15.24 7.88
CA GLY A 39 0.81 -15.84 6.66
C GLY A 39 1.29 -14.84 5.62
N LEU A 40 1.75 -13.67 6.05
CA LEU A 40 2.20 -12.60 5.16
C LEU A 40 3.62 -12.16 5.53
N LEU A 41 4.48 -12.06 4.53
CA LEU A 41 5.80 -11.46 4.69
C LEU A 41 5.94 -10.28 3.74
N PHE A 42 6.41 -9.16 4.26
CA PHE A 42 6.74 -7.99 3.45
C PHE A 42 7.87 -8.34 2.48
N LYS A 43 7.69 -8.04 1.21
CA LYS A 43 8.72 -8.25 0.20
C LYS A 43 9.39 -6.95 -0.21
N ASN A 44 8.61 -6.00 -0.73
CA ASN A 44 9.17 -4.73 -1.20
C ASN A 44 8.08 -3.68 -1.40
N CYS A 45 8.54 -2.46 -1.63
CA CYS A 45 7.73 -1.33 -2.04
C CYS A 45 8.20 -0.84 -3.39
N HIS A 46 7.27 -0.35 -4.20
CA HIS A 46 7.60 0.26 -5.47
C HIS A 46 6.96 1.64 -5.58
N LYS A 47 7.70 2.55 -6.18
CA LYS A 47 7.18 3.84 -6.63
C LYS A 47 6.45 4.64 -5.55
N PHE A 48 7.04 4.73 -4.36
CA PHE A 48 6.53 5.63 -3.33
C PHE A 48 6.88 7.06 -3.73
N GLU A 49 5.84 7.88 -3.93
CA GLU A 49 6.00 9.26 -4.33
C GLU A 49 5.16 10.16 -3.44
N PHE A 50 5.81 11.18 -2.86
CA PHE A 50 5.13 12.24 -2.15
C PHE A 50 5.01 13.44 -3.11
N ASN A 51 3.81 13.67 -3.59
CA ASN A 51 3.55 14.72 -4.58
C ASN A 51 3.24 16.06 -3.94
N LYS A 52 2.76 16.04 -2.70
CA LYS A 52 2.40 17.25 -1.94
C LYS A 52 2.72 17.05 -0.46
N SER A 53 3.04 18.16 0.21
CA SER A 53 3.33 18.17 1.63
C SER A 53 2.07 17.89 2.46
N VAL A 54 2.26 17.23 3.59
CA VAL A 54 1.21 17.02 4.60
C VAL A 54 1.54 17.89 5.79
N GLU A 55 0.60 18.76 6.18
CA GLU A 55 0.79 19.77 7.20
C GLU A 55 0.43 19.30 8.61
N PRO A 56 0.97 19.96 9.66
CA PRO A 56 0.57 19.68 11.03
C PRO A 56 -0.95 19.86 11.22
N GLY A 57 -1.56 18.95 11.96
CA GLY A 57 -2.99 19.00 12.25
C GLY A 57 -3.88 18.47 11.13
N GLU A 58 -3.32 18.21 9.97
CA GLU A 58 -4.07 17.69 8.84
C GLU A 58 -4.57 16.27 9.12
N ILE A 59 -5.81 16.00 8.71
CA ILE A 59 -6.39 14.67 8.82
C ILE A 59 -6.21 13.96 7.49
N ILE A 60 -5.55 12.80 7.53
CA ILE A 60 -5.27 12.01 6.34
C ILE A 60 -5.87 10.62 6.48
N SER A 61 -6.11 9.98 5.34
CA SER A 61 -6.51 8.59 5.28
C SER A 61 -5.69 7.86 4.23
N TYR A 62 -5.66 6.55 4.35
CA TYR A 62 -5.01 5.68 3.36
C TYR A 62 -6.08 4.82 2.70
N CYS A 63 -6.06 4.80 1.37
CA CYS A 63 -6.96 3.96 0.58
C CYS A 63 -6.14 2.90 -0.10
N SER A 64 -6.41 1.63 0.22
CA SER A 64 -5.65 0.49 -0.27
C SER A 64 -6.49 -0.34 -1.23
N THR A 65 -5.89 -0.76 -2.35
CA THR A 65 -6.55 -1.55 -3.38
C THR A 65 -5.64 -2.69 -3.81
N LEU A 66 -6.16 -3.91 -3.85
CA LEU A 66 -5.44 -5.06 -4.38
C LEU A 66 -5.35 -4.93 -5.90
N VAL A 67 -4.13 -4.90 -6.45
CA VAL A 67 -3.92 -4.61 -7.87
C VAL A 67 -3.17 -5.70 -8.63
N ARG A 68 -2.56 -6.66 -7.91
CA ARG A 68 -1.88 -7.78 -8.57
C ARG A 68 -1.87 -9.00 -7.67
N CYS A 69 -2.15 -10.14 -8.27
CA CYS A 69 -2.04 -11.45 -7.63
C CYS A 69 -1.05 -12.30 -8.39
N GLY A 70 0.13 -12.52 -7.81
CA GLY A 70 1.01 -13.57 -8.24
C GLY A 70 0.55 -14.88 -7.61
N ARG A 71 1.27 -15.95 -7.84
CA ARG A 71 0.91 -17.25 -7.30
C ARG A 71 1.04 -17.32 -5.78
N THR A 72 2.12 -16.73 -5.24
CA THR A 72 2.42 -16.68 -3.82
C THR A 72 2.68 -15.23 -3.36
N SER A 73 2.19 -14.25 -4.10
CA SER A 73 2.38 -12.84 -3.76
C SER A 73 1.14 -12.04 -4.10
N ILE A 74 0.99 -10.92 -3.41
CA ILE A 74 -0.06 -9.95 -3.70
C ILE A 74 0.55 -8.55 -3.63
N THR A 75 0.05 -7.66 -4.47
CA THR A 75 0.51 -6.27 -4.49
C THR A 75 -0.67 -5.35 -4.24
N ILE A 76 -0.47 -4.42 -3.32
CA ILE A 76 -1.46 -3.44 -2.89
C ILE A 76 -1.03 -2.05 -3.37
N HIS A 77 -1.95 -1.33 -4.00
CA HIS A 77 -1.79 0.10 -4.30
C HIS A 77 -2.35 0.90 -3.14
N VAL A 78 -1.64 1.93 -2.70
CA VAL A 78 -2.07 2.77 -1.58
C VAL A 78 -1.98 4.24 -1.98
N ASP A 79 -3.06 4.97 -1.70
CA ASP A 79 -3.09 6.42 -1.78
C ASP A 79 -3.16 7.01 -0.38
N LEU A 80 -2.36 8.05 -0.12
CA LEU A 80 -2.51 8.91 1.06
C LEU A 80 -3.34 10.11 0.64
N ILE A 81 -4.49 10.27 1.27
CA ILE A 81 -5.49 11.27 0.88
C ILE A 81 -5.72 12.27 2.01
N SER A 82 -5.74 13.56 1.67
CA SER A 82 -6.17 14.58 2.61
C SER A 82 -7.69 14.55 2.75
N GLU A 83 -8.19 14.39 3.97
CA GLU A 83 -9.62 14.44 4.22
C GLU A 83 -10.20 15.85 4.09
N GLU A 84 -9.35 16.87 4.19
CA GLU A 84 -9.77 18.27 4.08
C GLU A 84 -10.03 18.68 2.64
N THR A 85 -9.21 18.21 1.70
CA THR A 85 -9.26 18.66 0.31
C THR A 85 -9.63 17.55 -0.68
N GLY A 86 -9.52 16.29 -0.27
CA GLY A 86 -9.69 15.14 -1.16
C GLY A 86 -8.49 14.88 -2.06
N GLU A 87 -7.41 15.66 -1.91
CA GLU A 87 -6.22 15.49 -2.74
C GLU A 87 -5.45 14.25 -2.38
N ILE A 88 -4.91 13.57 -3.41
CA ILE A 88 -3.96 12.47 -3.21
C ILE A 88 -2.58 13.11 -3.02
N LYS A 89 -2.01 12.97 -1.83
CA LYS A 89 -0.73 13.59 -1.48
C LYS A 89 0.46 12.68 -1.67
N ALA A 90 0.24 11.38 -1.59
CA ALA A 90 1.28 10.38 -1.81
C ALA A 90 0.65 9.11 -2.34
N THR A 91 1.46 8.30 -3.02
CA THR A 91 1.00 7.03 -3.57
C THR A 91 2.15 6.03 -3.58
N GLY A 92 1.84 4.75 -3.61
CA GLY A 92 2.85 3.71 -3.68
C GLY A 92 2.25 2.33 -3.79
N TYR A 93 3.13 1.35 -3.97
CA TYR A 93 2.77 -0.06 -4.09
C TYR A 93 3.56 -0.88 -3.08
N THR A 94 2.93 -1.84 -2.46
CA THR A 94 3.58 -2.75 -1.52
C THR A 94 3.25 -4.18 -1.90
N THR A 95 4.26 -5.04 -1.92
CA THR A 95 4.09 -6.45 -2.24
C THR A 95 4.40 -7.32 -1.02
N PHE A 96 3.51 -8.28 -0.78
CA PHE A 96 3.67 -9.28 0.28
C PHE A 96 3.73 -10.67 -0.35
N VAL A 97 4.50 -11.55 0.29
CA VAL A 97 4.55 -12.97 -0.06
C VAL A 97 3.66 -13.73 0.91
N THR A 98 2.84 -14.63 0.38
CA THR A 98 2.01 -15.49 1.23
C THR A 98 2.79 -16.75 1.64
N VAL A 99 2.71 -17.07 2.91
CA VAL A 99 3.45 -18.19 3.51
C VAL A 99 2.54 -18.98 4.44
N VAL A 100 2.98 -20.17 4.80
CA VAL A 100 2.34 -20.92 5.87
C VAL A 100 2.52 -20.13 7.17
N ALA A 101 1.45 -19.99 7.94
CA ALA A 101 1.43 -19.13 9.13
C ALA A 101 2.65 -19.35 10.03
N ASN A 102 3.30 -18.24 10.40
CA ASN A 102 4.48 -18.21 11.26
C ASN A 102 5.70 -18.96 10.70
N THR A 103 5.77 -19.16 9.39
CA THR A 103 6.92 -19.75 8.70
C THR A 103 7.38 -18.85 7.56
N HIS A 104 8.44 -19.26 6.86
CA HIS A 104 8.90 -18.60 5.63
C HIS A 104 8.58 -19.45 4.40
N ASP A 105 7.81 -20.53 4.57
CA ASP A 105 7.47 -21.41 3.46
C ASP A 105 6.33 -20.84 2.64
N LYS A 106 6.56 -20.62 1.36
CA LYS A 106 5.57 -20.01 0.45
C LYS A 106 4.32 -20.87 0.34
N ARG A 107 3.18 -20.20 0.31
CA ARG A 107 1.87 -20.82 0.18
C ARG A 107 1.11 -20.16 -0.96
N VAL A 108 0.54 -20.98 -1.85
CA VAL A 108 -0.36 -20.48 -2.90
C VAL A 108 -1.63 -19.96 -2.24
N HIS A 109 -1.98 -18.69 -2.50
CA HIS A 109 -3.12 -18.07 -1.85
C HIS A 109 -4.46 -18.30 -2.58
N GLY A 110 -4.41 -18.62 -3.87
CA GLY A 110 -5.64 -18.89 -4.64
C GLY A 110 -6.52 -17.67 -4.91
N ILE A 111 -6.04 -16.47 -4.59
CA ILE A 111 -6.81 -15.24 -4.78
C ILE A 111 -6.71 -14.81 -6.23
N VAL A 112 -7.85 -14.41 -6.80
CA VAL A 112 -7.94 -13.90 -8.17
C VAL A 112 -8.54 -12.50 -8.10
N LEU A 113 -7.99 -11.58 -8.88
CA LEU A 113 -8.53 -10.23 -8.96
C LEU A 113 -9.93 -10.24 -9.54
N ASP A 114 -10.83 -9.46 -8.95
CA ASP A 114 -12.15 -9.23 -9.51
C ASP A 114 -12.04 -8.44 -10.81
N GLU A 115 -12.94 -8.70 -11.73
CA GLU A 115 -13.01 -7.90 -12.94
C GLU A 115 -13.46 -6.49 -12.60
N THR A 116 -12.90 -5.52 -13.29
CA THR A 116 -13.25 -4.13 -13.11
C THR A 116 -13.20 -3.39 -14.45
N ASP A 117 -14.04 -2.39 -14.60
CA ASP A 117 -13.98 -1.46 -15.72
C ASP A 117 -13.51 -0.07 -15.27
N ASN A 118 -13.13 0.07 -14.00
CA ASN A 118 -12.57 1.31 -13.47
C ASN A 118 -11.21 1.57 -14.11
N ARG A 119 -11.12 2.67 -14.87
CA ARG A 119 -9.91 3.00 -15.63
C ARG A 119 -8.70 3.21 -14.74
N GLU A 120 -8.84 3.90 -13.63
CA GLU A 120 -7.75 4.17 -12.71
C GLU A 120 -7.20 2.87 -12.11
N GLU A 121 -8.09 1.99 -11.69
CA GLU A 121 -7.68 0.69 -11.16
C GLU A 121 -6.97 -0.17 -12.20
N LEU A 122 -7.43 -0.14 -13.46
CA LEU A 122 -6.77 -0.86 -14.56
C LEU A 122 -5.36 -0.31 -14.82
N GLU A 123 -5.17 1.00 -14.68
CA GLU A 123 -3.84 1.62 -14.80
C GLU A 123 -2.92 1.16 -13.67
N TRP A 124 -3.43 1.08 -12.45
CA TRP A 124 -2.65 0.58 -11.31
C TRP A 124 -2.25 -0.88 -11.52
N ARG A 125 -3.16 -1.71 -12.04
CA ARG A 125 -2.88 -3.12 -12.32
C ARG A 125 -1.78 -3.27 -13.36
N ALA A 126 -1.85 -2.48 -14.43
CA ALA A 126 -0.84 -2.50 -15.48
C ALA A 126 0.53 -2.06 -14.94
N GLU A 127 0.56 -1.00 -14.13
CA GLU A 127 1.79 -0.52 -13.52
C GLU A 127 2.38 -1.55 -12.56
N ALA A 128 1.54 -2.17 -11.74
CA ALA A 128 1.98 -3.22 -10.82
C ALA A 128 2.62 -4.39 -11.57
N ASP A 129 2.01 -4.81 -12.67
CA ASP A 129 2.57 -5.89 -13.50
C ASP A 129 3.95 -5.52 -14.04
N SER A 130 4.17 -4.25 -14.40
CA SER A 130 5.45 -3.79 -14.95
C SER A 130 6.61 -3.94 -13.97
N PHE A 131 6.35 -3.92 -12.66
CA PHE A 131 7.40 -4.07 -11.65
C PHE A 131 7.99 -5.47 -11.60
N PHE A 132 7.36 -6.43 -12.23
CA PHE A 132 7.78 -7.83 -12.18
C PHE A 132 8.41 -8.31 -13.48
N GLY A 133 8.86 -7.40 -14.34
CA GLY A 133 9.67 -7.71 -15.51
C GLY A 133 8.93 -8.42 -16.64
N ARG A 134 7.66 -8.16 -16.79
CA ARG A 134 6.88 -8.78 -17.86
C ARG A 134 6.79 -7.90 -19.09
#